data_913b339ba6224d122c0169ee709c1b29
#
_entry.id   913b339ba6224d122c0169ee709c1b29
#
_cell.length_a   1.000
_cell.length_b   1.000
_cell.length_c   1.000
_cell.angle_alpha   90.00
_cell.angle_beta   90.00
_cell.angle_gamma   90.00
#
_symmetry.space_group_name_H-M   'P 1'
#
loop_
_entity.id
_entity.type
_entity.pdbx_description
1 polymer ?
#
loop_
_entity_poly.entity_id
_entity_poly.type
_entity_poly.pdbx_seq_one_letter_code
_entity_poly.pdbx_strand_id
1 'polypeptide(L)'
;MKKWIVWTLALALLLSGCGVKQQTPAETKAPEPIVLPAPTQETEAAEETTEATTVPTEPEIYRNPLNGKIIDKPFTGRVFANTVSNMQENMPHVGVNHADVVMEMYVNMNNIVRCLALFTDIDSVDAIGSTRSTRPVFNDIAQHYDLVLTHAGGSDEALSDADNRGLDHFNLDSWEMADTGASYRDKEYKRSLENSLFGVGSGIRAYAESQGVAMELERDYGFRFAEDGNGTPADGEAADKISWTMVYKQAKKDTSFVYNAELGKYVWNQYGKEMRDQITDELEAFTNVIIMQANITNNGIYHAADFVAGGLGYYANGGKLIPIVWACDDEDSAFRFMTNDAQPLLMGEGNTYIAIVTPESPIAWEAAEVSE
;
A
#
# COMPACT_ATOMS: atom_id res chain seq x y z
N MET A 1 10.40 58.77 -39.78
CA MET A 1 9.88 58.34 -41.08
C MET A 1 10.81 57.28 -41.66
N LYS A 2 10.46 56.00 -41.56
CA LYS A 2 10.96 54.91 -42.41
C LYS A 2 9.97 53.73 -42.23
N LYS A 3 9.21 53.46 -43.26
CA LYS A 3 8.26 52.36 -43.42
C LYS A 3 9.03 51.08 -43.71
N TRP A 4 8.69 50.00 -43.08
CA TRP A 4 9.13 48.65 -43.45
C TRP A 4 7.93 47.87 -43.99
N ILE A 5 8.12 47.37 -45.18
CA ILE A 5 7.17 46.60 -45.99
C ILE A 5 7.36 45.11 -45.60
N VAL A 6 6.26 44.46 -45.24
CA VAL A 6 6.20 43.00 -45.01
C VAL A 6 5.90 42.31 -46.32
N TRP A 7 6.76 41.39 -46.72
CA TRP A 7 6.53 40.46 -47.82
C TRP A 7 6.01 39.14 -47.29
N THR A 8 4.78 38.78 -47.66
CA THR A 8 4.23 37.44 -47.49
C THR A 8 4.59 36.57 -48.70
N LEU A 9 5.38 35.52 -48.48
CA LEU A 9 5.59 34.47 -49.47
C LEU A 9 4.69 33.30 -49.14
N ALA A 10 3.72 33.03 -50.00
CA ALA A 10 2.93 31.80 -49.99
C ALA A 10 3.68 30.71 -50.74
N LEU A 11 4.02 29.63 -50.06
CA LEU A 11 4.58 28.43 -50.68
C LEU A 11 3.55 27.29 -50.60
N ALA A 12 2.96 26.98 -51.72
CA ALA A 12 2.08 25.82 -51.89
C ALA A 12 2.95 24.57 -52.15
N LEU A 13 2.90 23.61 -51.24
CA LEU A 13 3.44 22.28 -51.45
C LEU A 13 2.30 21.27 -51.55
N LEU A 14 2.12 20.74 -52.74
CA LEU A 14 1.34 19.54 -53.05
C LEU A 14 2.10 18.31 -52.54
N LEU A 15 1.56 17.58 -51.57
CA LEU A 15 2.02 16.23 -51.24
C LEU A 15 0.85 15.24 -51.37
N SER A 16 1.06 14.30 -52.25
CA SER A 16 0.22 13.16 -52.58
C SER A 16 0.05 12.23 -51.37
N GLY A 17 -1.17 11.75 -51.18
CA GLY A 17 -1.54 10.91 -50.07
C GLY A 17 -0.94 9.51 -50.04
N CYS A 18 -0.70 9.05 -48.87
CA CYS A 18 -0.83 7.61 -48.48
C CYS A 18 -1.73 7.56 -47.26
N GLY A 19 -2.91 7.02 -47.43
CA GLY A 19 -3.90 6.90 -46.36
C GLY A 19 -3.46 5.89 -45.31
N VAL A 20 -3.11 6.43 -44.13
CA VAL A 20 -3.10 5.67 -42.90
C VAL A 20 -4.44 5.91 -42.23
N LYS A 21 -5.27 4.87 -42.10
CA LYS A 21 -6.50 4.93 -41.31
C LYS A 21 -6.10 5.13 -39.85
N GLN A 22 -6.28 6.34 -39.36
CA GLN A 22 -6.27 6.62 -37.94
C GLN A 22 -7.52 5.96 -37.34
N GLN A 23 -7.34 4.90 -36.55
CA GLN A 23 -8.38 4.41 -35.67
C GLN A 23 -8.56 5.46 -34.55
N THR A 24 -9.75 6.02 -34.51
CA THR A 24 -10.23 6.85 -33.40
C THR A 24 -10.24 5.97 -32.14
N PRO A 25 -9.68 6.42 -31.01
CA PRO A 25 -9.88 5.69 -29.75
C PRO A 25 -11.37 5.61 -29.46
N ALA A 26 -11.85 4.42 -29.13
CA ALA A 26 -13.20 4.21 -28.65
C ALA A 26 -13.38 5.08 -27.39
N GLU A 27 -14.43 5.89 -27.33
CA GLU A 27 -14.88 6.55 -26.11
C GLU A 27 -15.19 5.46 -25.08
N THR A 28 -14.30 5.31 -24.11
CA THR A 28 -14.56 4.48 -22.92
C THR A 28 -15.57 5.25 -22.06
N LYS A 29 -16.83 4.84 -22.12
CA LYS A 29 -17.86 5.31 -21.20
C LYS A 29 -17.37 5.04 -19.78
N ALA A 30 -17.38 6.06 -18.93
CA ALA A 30 -17.15 5.90 -17.50
C ALA A 30 -18.11 4.83 -16.96
N PRO A 31 -17.64 3.90 -16.12
CA PRO A 31 -18.51 2.91 -15.50
C PRO A 31 -19.56 3.62 -14.62
N GLU A 32 -20.80 3.19 -14.72
CA GLU A 32 -21.86 3.62 -13.81
C GLU A 32 -21.52 3.15 -12.40
N PRO A 33 -21.89 3.90 -11.34
CA PRO A 33 -21.60 3.52 -9.98
C PRO A 33 -22.25 2.16 -9.67
N ILE A 34 -21.45 1.20 -9.21
CA ILE A 34 -21.91 -0.12 -8.80
C ILE A 34 -22.66 0.05 -7.48
N VAL A 35 -23.98 -0.07 -7.52
CA VAL A 35 -24.81 -0.14 -6.32
C VAL A 35 -24.72 -1.56 -5.76
N LEU A 36 -24.01 -1.73 -4.65
CA LEU A 36 -23.94 -3.01 -3.95
C LEU A 36 -25.30 -3.33 -3.33
N PRO A 37 -25.76 -4.61 -3.38
CA PRO A 37 -26.99 -5.00 -2.69
C PRO A 37 -26.82 -4.86 -1.17
N ALA A 38 -27.82 -4.26 -0.52
CA ALA A 38 -27.87 -4.14 0.93
C ALA A 38 -27.89 -5.53 1.60
N PRO A 39 -27.27 -5.69 2.79
CA PRO A 39 -27.32 -6.94 3.52
C PRO A 39 -28.77 -7.34 3.85
N THR A 40 -29.12 -8.55 3.48
CA THR A 40 -30.45 -9.12 3.74
C THR A 40 -30.58 -9.37 5.25
N GLN A 41 -31.51 -8.70 5.92
CA GLN A 41 -31.88 -9.02 7.30
C GLN A 41 -32.49 -10.41 7.32
N GLU A 42 -31.89 -11.34 8.03
CA GLU A 42 -32.48 -12.62 8.38
C GLU A 42 -33.62 -12.39 9.38
N THR A 43 -34.77 -12.87 9.01
CA THR A 43 -36.01 -12.84 9.84
C THR A 43 -35.91 -13.95 10.88
N GLU A 44 -36.05 -13.60 12.15
CA GLU A 44 -36.18 -14.55 13.25
C GLU A 44 -37.28 -15.58 12.94
N ALA A 45 -36.92 -16.84 12.95
CA ALA A 45 -37.87 -17.98 12.94
C ALA A 45 -37.74 -18.77 14.25
N ALA A 46 -38.91 -19.08 14.77
CA ALA A 46 -39.28 -19.67 16.04
C ALA A 46 -38.41 -20.82 16.57
N GLU A 47 -38.26 -20.81 17.91
CA GLU A 47 -37.72 -21.90 18.74
C GLU A 47 -38.41 -23.23 18.47
N GLU A 48 -37.68 -24.20 17.97
CA GLU A 48 -37.97 -25.62 18.12
C GLU A 48 -36.89 -26.25 18.99
N THR A 49 -37.32 -26.69 20.18
CA THR A 49 -36.44 -27.37 21.15
C THR A 49 -36.08 -28.75 20.61
N THR A 50 -34.90 -28.91 20.07
CA THR A 50 -34.33 -30.21 19.69
C THR A 50 -33.12 -30.50 20.57
N GLU A 51 -33.08 -31.67 21.16
CA GLU A 51 -31.98 -32.19 21.99
C GLU A 51 -30.65 -32.02 21.30
N ALA A 52 -29.72 -31.35 21.97
CA ALA A 52 -28.38 -31.07 21.50
C ALA A 52 -27.58 -32.34 21.27
N THR A 53 -27.53 -32.83 20.07
CA THR A 53 -26.43 -33.69 19.59
C THR A 53 -25.20 -32.80 19.49
N THR A 54 -24.26 -32.98 20.42
CA THR A 54 -22.96 -32.28 20.35
C THR A 54 -22.20 -32.78 19.12
N VAL A 55 -22.37 -32.08 18.00
CA VAL A 55 -21.44 -32.20 16.87
C VAL A 55 -20.09 -31.72 17.38
N PRO A 56 -18.99 -32.46 17.18
CA PRO A 56 -17.66 -31.96 17.51
C PRO A 56 -17.46 -30.67 16.73
N THR A 57 -17.36 -29.55 17.42
CA THR A 57 -17.02 -28.27 16.79
C THR A 57 -15.56 -28.41 16.32
N GLU A 58 -15.32 -28.30 15.04
CA GLU A 58 -13.95 -28.18 14.53
C GLU A 58 -13.25 -27.03 15.26
N PRO A 59 -11.94 -27.18 15.58
CA PRO A 59 -11.21 -26.12 16.26
C PRO A 59 -11.25 -24.86 15.41
N GLU A 60 -11.65 -23.75 16.02
CA GLU A 60 -11.70 -22.45 15.38
C GLU A 60 -10.29 -22.01 15.01
N ILE A 61 -10.06 -21.68 13.73
CA ILE A 61 -8.77 -21.26 13.22
C ILE A 61 -8.75 -19.72 13.17
N TYR A 62 -7.89 -19.13 14.00
CA TYR A 62 -7.67 -17.68 13.98
C TYR A 62 -6.50 -17.32 13.08
N ARG A 63 -6.65 -16.21 12.35
CA ARG A 63 -5.61 -15.71 11.48
C ARG A 63 -5.25 -14.26 11.81
N ASN A 64 -3.98 -13.94 11.64
CA ASN A 64 -3.51 -12.57 11.67
C ASN A 64 -4.22 -11.78 10.56
N PRO A 65 -4.87 -10.65 10.87
CA PRO A 65 -5.72 -9.94 9.91
C PRO A 65 -4.99 -9.26 8.76
N LEU A 66 -3.66 -9.07 8.85
CA LEU A 66 -2.88 -8.40 7.82
C LEU A 66 -2.03 -9.34 6.97
N ASN A 67 -1.66 -10.52 7.50
CA ASN A 67 -0.77 -11.46 6.81
C ASN A 67 -1.31 -12.88 6.69
N GLY A 68 -2.47 -13.18 7.28
CA GLY A 68 -3.15 -14.48 7.18
C GLY A 68 -2.52 -15.62 7.95
N LYS A 69 -1.38 -15.44 8.63
CA LYS A 69 -0.74 -16.49 9.43
C LYS A 69 -1.66 -16.99 10.53
N ILE A 70 -1.67 -18.29 10.74
CA ILE A 70 -2.43 -18.89 11.85
C ILE A 70 -1.86 -18.42 13.18
N ILE A 71 -2.75 -18.00 14.08
CA ILE A 71 -2.44 -17.52 15.43
C ILE A 71 -3.29 -18.27 16.45
N ASP A 72 -2.84 -18.30 17.71
CA ASP A 72 -3.46 -19.13 18.76
C ASP A 72 -4.82 -18.58 19.28
N LYS A 73 -5.10 -17.30 19.05
CA LYS A 73 -6.31 -16.60 19.51
C LYS A 73 -6.70 -15.49 18.55
N PRO A 74 -7.95 -14.98 18.59
CA PRO A 74 -8.35 -13.81 17.79
C PRO A 74 -7.38 -12.65 17.98
N PHE A 75 -7.08 -11.95 16.89
CA PHE A 75 -6.31 -10.72 16.97
C PHE A 75 -7.20 -9.59 17.47
N THR A 76 -6.89 -9.09 18.64
CA THR A 76 -7.58 -7.93 19.26
C THR A 76 -6.59 -6.79 19.54
N GLY A 77 -5.41 -6.84 18.91
CA GLY A 77 -4.37 -5.83 19.10
C GLY A 77 -4.55 -4.61 18.22
N ARG A 78 -3.77 -3.57 18.51
CA ARG A 78 -3.64 -2.39 17.62
C ARG A 78 -2.59 -2.66 16.55
N VAL A 79 -2.86 -2.17 15.35
CA VAL A 79 -1.89 -2.15 14.27
C VAL A 79 -1.08 -0.86 14.35
N PHE A 80 0.24 -0.99 14.35
CA PHE A 80 1.16 0.13 14.32
C PHE A 80 1.61 0.40 12.89
N ALA A 81 1.86 1.67 12.58
CA ALA A 81 2.36 2.07 11.29
C ALA A 81 3.54 3.03 11.42
N ASN A 82 4.51 2.91 10.50
CA ASN A 82 5.64 3.83 10.43
C ASN A 82 5.79 4.40 9.02
N THR A 83 5.96 5.72 8.92
CA THR A 83 6.24 6.38 7.64
C THR A 83 7.72 6.23 7.29
N VAL A 84 8.03 5.54 6.21
CA VAL A 84 9.39 5.23 5.76
C VAL A 84 9.70 5.95 4.46
N SER A 85 10.91 6.49 4.35
CA SER A 85 11.38 7.06 3.08
C SER A 85 11.55 5.99 2.01
N ASN A 86 11.03 6.25 0.81
CA ASN A 86 11.32 5.41 -0.35
C ASN A 86 11.98 6.21 -1.47
N MET A 87 13.02 6.94 -1.12
CA MET A 87 13.86 7.72 -2.03
C MET A 87 15.24 7.07 -2.15
N GLN A 88 15.84 7.15 -3.33
CA GLN A 88 17.11 6.48 -3.65
C GLN A 88 18.24 6.80 -2.65
N GLU A 89 18.32 8.04 -2.19
CA GLU A 89 19.33 8.49 -1.23
C GLU A 89 19.16 7.89 0.18
N ASN A 90 18.03 7.24 0.44
CA ASN A 90 17.68 6.64 1.73
C ASN A 90 17.77 5.12 1.72
N MET A 91 18.19 4.55 0.60
CA MET A 91 18.36 3.10 0.46
C MET A 91 19.70 2.65 1.04
N PRO A 92 19.79 1.42 1.57
CA PRO A 92 18.72 0.44 1.79
C PRO A 92 17.76 0.82 2.92
N HIS A 93 16.59 0.20 2.96
CA HIS A 93 15.66 0.32 4.10
C HIS A 93 16.18 -0.42 5.34
N VAL A 94 15.52 -0.21 6.47
CA VAL A 94 15.71 -0.97 7.70
C VAL A 94 14.34 -1.40 8.22
N GLY A 95 14.16 -2.69 8.48
CA GLY A 95 12.97 -3.25 9.11
C GLY A 95 11.71 -3.33 8.24
N VAL A 96 11.73 -2.86 7.00
CA VAL A 96 10.56 -2.87 6.10
C VAL A 96 10.14 -4.31 5.73
N ASN A 97 11.09 -5.24 5.65
CA ASN A 97 10.84 -6.65 5.41
C ASN A 97 10.09 -7.36 6.55
N HIS A 98 10.01 -6.77 7.75
CA HIS A 98 9.21 -7.26 8.88
C HIS A 98 7.75 -6.77 8.86
N ALA A 99 7.42 -5.82 8.00
CA ALA A 99 6.05 -5.32 7.90
C ALA A 99 5.10 -6.38 7.34
N ASP A 100 3.89 -6.44 7.92
CA ASP A 100 2.79 -7.26 7.40
C ASP A 100 2.24 -6.68 6.08
N VAL A 101 2.15 -5.36 6.02
CA VAL A 101 1.72 -4.62 4.83
C VAL A 101 2.62 -3.42 4.62
N VAL A 102 3.03 -3.18 3.38
CA VAL A 102 3.72 -1.96 2.96
C VAL A 102 2.90 -1.26 1.90
N MET A 103 2.49 -0.02 2.15
CA MET A 103 1.76 0.81 1.18
C MET A 103 2.66 1.91 0.65
N GLU A 104 2.84 1.98 -0.67
CA GLU A 104 3.70 2.97 -1.33
C GLU A 104 2.89 3.96 -2.15
N MET A 105 3.22 5.26 -2.04
CA MET A 105 2.72 6.26 -2.97
C MET A 105 3.58 7.54 -3.03
N TYR A 106 3.33 8.37 -4.05
CA TYR A 106 3.78 9.76 -4.06
C TYR A 106 3.05 10.56 -2.98
N VAL A 107 3.79 11.37 -2.23
CA VAL A 107 3.22 12.17 -1.14
C VAL A 107 3.21 13.68 -1.42
N ASN A 108 3.91 14.13 -2.46
CA ASN A 108 3.87 15.53 -2.88
C ASN A 108 4.32 15.73 -4.33
N MET A 109 4.15 16.95 -4.85
CA MET A 109 4.51 17.34 -6.22
C MET A 109 6.02 17.35 -6.50
N ASN A 110 6.87 17.19 -5.50
CA ASN A 110 8.34 17.19 -5.65
C ASN A 110 8.90 15.77 -5.84
N ASN A 111 8.09 14.85 -6.31
CA ASN A 111 8.47 13.46 -6.61
C ASN A 111 8.93 12.67 -5.36
N ILE A 112 8.47 13.07 -4.19
CA ILE A 112 8.80 12.35 -2.96
C ILE A 112 7.87 11.14 -2.83
N VAL A 113 8.47 9.97 -2.75
CA VAL A 113 7.80 8.69 -2.50
C VAL A 113 8.10 8.24 -1.08
N ARG A 114 7.08 7.74 -0.41
CA ARG A 114 7.18 7.13 0.91
C ARG A 114 6.40 5.84 0.96
N CYS A 115 6.79 5.01 1.91
CA CYS A 115 6.02 3.85 2.32
C CYS A 115 5.40 4.11 3.68
N LEU A 116 4.24 3.51 3.91
CA LEU A 116 3.64 3.28 5.20
C LEU A 116 3.77 1.79 5.50
N ALA A 117 4.58 1.42 6.48
CA ALA A 117 4.80 0.05 6.89
C ALA A 117 3.93 -0.28 8.10
N LEU A 118 3.10 -1.32 8.01
CA LEU A 118 2.10 -1.73 9.01
C LEU A 118 2.54 -3.01 9.70
N PHE A 119 2.34 -3.07 11.02
CA PHE A 119 2.79 -4.16 11.88
C PHE A 119 1.67 -4.55 12.86
N THR A 120 1.30 -5.81 12.88
CA THR A 120 0.47 -6.41 13.95
C THR A 120 1.32 -6.74 15.19
N ASP A 121 2.60 -7.01 14.99
CA ASP A 121 3.59 -7.27 16.04
C ASP A 121 4.77 -6.29 15.91
N ILE A 122 4.56 -5.06 16.40
CA ILE A 122 5.60 -4.02 16.38
C ILE A 122 6.74 -4.35 17.35
N ASP A 123 6.50 -5.13 18.40
CA ASP A 123 7.51 -5.48 19.40
C ASP A 123 8.65 -6.31 18.82
N SER A 124 8.39 -7.08 17.76
CA SER A 124 9.40 -7.90 17.08
C SER A 124 10.34 -7.08 16.18
N VAL A 125 10.11 -5.77 16.03
CA VAL A 125 10.87 -4.88 15.13
C VAL A 125 11.95 -4.13 15.90
N ASP A 126 13.19 -4.58 15.81
CA ASP A 126 14.34 -3.95 16.49
C ASP A 126 14.61 -2.54 15.98
N ALA A 127 14.44 -2.31 14.69
CA ALA A 127 14.59 -1.01 14.06
C ALA A 127 13.72 -0.88 12.81
N ILE A 128 13.14 0.30 12.58
CA ILE A 128 12.37 0.64 11.37
C ILE A 128 12.74 2.02 10.87
N GLY A 129 13.05 2.15 9.57
CA GLY A 129 13.32 3.47 8.95
C GLY A 129 14.05 3.39 7.61
N SER A 130 14.50 4.51 7.13
CA SER A 130 14.55 5.86 7.70
C SER A 130 13.15 6.43 7.89
N THR A 131 12.77 6.76 9.12
CA THR A 131 11.45 7.35 9.41
C THR A 131 11.37 8.77 8.87
N ARG A 132 10.24 9.10 8.25
CA ARG A 132 9.99 10.40 7.61
C ARG A 132 8.66 11.01 8.05
N SER A 133 8.48 12.25 7.66
CA SER A 133 7.30 13.04 8.05
C SER A 133 6.02 12.43 7.50
N THR A 134 4.94 12.43 8.29
CA THR A 134 3.60 12.12 7.79
C THR A 134 3.13 13.14 6.75
N ARG A 135 2.13 12.78 6.00
CA ARG A 135 1.43 13.59 5.00
C ARG A 135 -0.07 13.27 5.04
N PRO A 136 -0.93 14.16 4.55
CA PRO A 136 -2.38 13.98 4.62
C PRO A 136 -2.85 12.59 4.20
N VAL A 137 -2.33 12.06 3.09
CA VAL A 137 -2.69 10.72 2.60
C VAL A 137 -2.39 9.58 3.57
N PHE A 138 -1.36 9.72 4.41
CA PHE A 138 -1.06 8.70 5.42
C PHE A 138 -1.97 8.83 6.64
N ASN A 139 -2.46 10.04 6.92
CA ASN A 139 -3.52 10.24 7.91
C ASN A 139 -4.84 9.61 7.43
N ASP A 140 -5.17 9.75 6.13
CA ASP A 140 -6.33 9.07 5.53
C ASP A 140 -6.23 7.56 5.74
N ILE A 141 -5.09 6.94 5.37
CA ILE A 141 -4.86 5.51 5.58
C ILE A 141 -4.88 5.14 7.07
N ALA A 142 -4.31 5.98 7.94
CA ALA A 142 -4.32 5.74 9.39
C ALA A 142 -5.76 5.73 9.93
N GLN A 143 -6.65 6.59 9.45
CA GLN A 143 -8.07 6.59 9.80
C GLN A 143 -8.78 5.34 9.27
N HIS A 144 -8.60 4.99 7.99
CA HIS A 144 -9.19 3.80 7.38
C HIS A 144 -8.89 2.51 8.13
N TYR A 145 -7.71 2.43 8.76
CA TYR A 145 -7.24 1.23 9.47
C TYR A 145 -7.15 1.41 10.99
N ASP A 146 -7.50 2.59 11.53
CA ASP A 146 -7.36 2.97 12.94
C ASP A 146 -5.98 2.62 13.50
N LEU A 147 -4.94 3.15 12.83
CA LEU A 147 -3.55 2.83 13.11
C LEU A 147 -2.98 3.69 14.25
N VAL A 148 -2.02 3.13 14.99
CA VAL A 148 -1.08 3.93 15.77
C VAL A 148 0.03 4.38 14.83
N LEU A 149 -0.03 5.63 14.37
CA LEU A 149 0.84 6.18 13.33
C LEU A 149 2.12 6.77 13.91
N THR A 150 3.29 6.32 13.47
CA THR A 150 4.58 6.91 13.83
C THR A 150 5.25 7.58 12.63
N HIS A 151 5.88 8.72 12.89
CA HIS A 151 6.45 9.59 11.84
C HIS A 151 7.59 10.48 12.38
N ALA A 152 8.34 11.12 11.50
CA ALA A 152 9.34 12.15 11.84
C ALA A 152 8.82 13.52 11.45
N GLY A 153 8.02 14.14 12.33
CA GLY A 153 7.32 15.39 12.03
C GLY A 153 6.30 15.26 10.90
N GLY A 154 5.89 16.38 10.33
CA GLY A 154 4.88 16.45 9.27
C GLY A 154 4.91 17.81 8.58
N SER A 155 4.03 18.02 7.60
CA SER A 155 3.61 19.36 7.23
C SER A 155 2.65 19.89 8.30
N ASP A 156 2.58 21.20 8.47
CA ASP A 156 1.63 21.81 9.41
C ASP A 156 0.20 21.34 9.15
N GLU A 157 -0.16 21.18 7.87
CA GLU A 157 -1.44 20.65 7.43
C GLU A 157 -1.64 19.19 7.90
N ALA A 158 -0.66 18.30 7.69
CA ALA A 158 -0.79 16.90 8.08
C ALA A 158 -0.83 16.72 9.60
N LEU A 159 -0.04 17.49 10.36
CA LEU A 159 -0.07 17.41 11.81
C LEU A 159 -1.40 17.93 12.38
N SER A 160 -1.86 19.09 11.90
CA SER A 160 -3.15 19.65 12.31
C SER A 160 -4.32 18.75 11.93
N ASP A 161 -4.25 18.08 10.78
CA ASP A 161 -5.27 17.14 10.30
C ASP A 161 -5.32 15.90 11.20
N ALA A 162 -4.16 15.30 11.54
CA ALA A 162 -4.08 14.16 12.45
C ALA A 162 -4.66 14.49 13.83
N ASP A 163 -4.29 15.66 14.40
CA ASP A 163 -4.81 16.15 15.68
C ASP A 163 -6.34 16.36 15.61
N ASN A 164 -6.85 16.99 14.54
CA ASN A 164 -8.27 17.29 14.39
C ASN A 164 -9.14 16.04 14.23
N ARG A 165 -8.61 14.99 13.61
CA ARG A 165 -9.26 13.67 13.49
C ARG A 165 -9.15 12.85 14.77
N GLY A 166 -8.27 13.24 15.71
CA GLY A 166 -8.01 12.48 16.92
C GLY A 166 -7.26 11.17 16.67
N LEU A 167 -6.40 11.13 15.66
CA LEU A 167 -5.59 9.94 15.35
C LEU A 167 -4.55 9.71 16.47
N ASP A 168 -4.32 8.45 16.79
CA ASP A 168 -3.19 8.06 17.63
C ASP A 168 -1.90 8.18 16.81
N HIS A 169 -1.18 9.31 16.96
CA HIS A 169 0.04 9.54 16.18
C HIS A 169 1.19 10.10 17.03
N PHE A 170 2.43 9.68 16.73
CA PHE A 170 3.60 10.02 17.50
C PHE A 170 4.78 10.46 16.63
N ASN A 171 5.37 11.60 17.00
CA ASN A 171 6.57 12.12 16.37
C ASN A 171 7.83 11.48 16.97
N LEU A 172 8.42 10.51 16.26
CA LEU A 172 9.65 9.81 16.66
C LEU A 172 10.87 10.75 16.77
N ASP A 173 10.81 11.96 16.18
CA ASP A 173 11.88 12.96 16.26
C ASP A 173 11.74 13.88 17.48
N SER A 174 10.94 13.51 18.46
CA SER A 174 10.85 14.23 19.74
C SER A 174 11.90 13.71 20.71
N TRP A 175 12.26 14.56 21.68
CA TRP A 175 13.22 14.17 22.72
C TRP A 175 12.65 13.09 23.64
N GLU A 176 11.33 13.11 23.88
CA GLU A 176 10.63 12.10 24.68
C GLU A 176 10.77 10.70 24.09
N MET A 177 10.63 10.59 22.76
CA MET A 177 10.78 9.31 22.06
C MET A 177 12.20 8.78 22.15
N ALA A 178 13.19 9.66 22.03
CA ALA A 178 14.59 9.26 22.17
C ALA A 178 14.93 8.87 23.63
N ASP A 179 14.42 9.60 24.63
CA ASP A 179 14.68 9.35 26.05
C ASP A 179 14.03 8.04 26.54
N THR A 180 12.87 7.68 25.98
CA THR A 180 12.19 6.41 26.28
C THR A 180 12.73 5.22 25.49
N GLY A 181 13.66 5.44 24.55
CA GLY A 181 14.19 4.39 23.70
C GLY A 181 13.26 3.98 22.55
N ALA A 182 12.20 4.74 22.27
CA ALA A 182 11.29 4.48 21.15
C ALA A 182 11.87 4.90 19.81
N SER A 183 12.92 5.73 19.81
CA SER A 183 13.62 6.12 18.60
C SER A 183 15.09 6.42 18.84
N TYR A 184 15.89 6.37 17.79
CA TYR A 184 17.28 6.82 17.82
C TYR A 184 17.70 7.37 16.46
N ARG A 185 18.77 8.22 16.48
CA ARG A 185 19.45 8.64 15.26
C ARG A 185 20.70 7.81 15.05
N ASP A 186 20.68 7.05 13.97
CA ASP A 186 21.82 6.23 13.58
C ASP A 186 22.99 7.11 13.12
N LYS A 187 24.19 6.76 13.58
CA LYS A 187 25.46 7.43 13.24
C LYS A 187 26.40 6.53 12.44
N GLU A 188 26.08 5.25 12.35
CA GLU A 188 26.95 4.25 11.75
C GLU A 188 26.89 4.31 10.21
N TYR A 189 25.69 4.42 9.65
CA TYR A 189 25.47 4.36 8.20
C TYR A 189 25.74 5.68 7.47
N LYS A 190 26.26 6.70 8.14
CA LYS A 190 26.67 8.01 7.56
C LYS A 190 25.56 8.69 6.74
N ARG A 191 24.32 8.46 7.08
CA ARG A 191 23.17 9.13 6.47
C ARG A 191 23.14 10.63 6.86
N SER A 192 22.46 11.44 6.04
CA SER A 192 22.17 12.82 6.48
C SER A 192 21.32 12.81 7.75
N LEU A 193 21.33 13.90 8.50
CA LEU A 193 20.55 14.00 9.74
C LEU A 193 19.07 13.64 9.52
N GLU A 194 18.48 14.12 8.42
CA GLU A 194 17.10 13.85 8.06
C GLU A 194 16.81 12.37 7.79
N ASN A 195 17.81 11.59 7.41
CA ASN A 195 17.69 10.20 6.98
C ASN A 195 18.24 9.20 8.01
N SER A 196 18.56 9.66 9.21
CA SER A 196 19.19 8.85 10.26
C SER A 196 18.25 8.46 11.39
N LEU A 197 16.97 8.84 11.34
CA LEU A 197 16.00 8.52 12.39
C LEU A 197 15.38 7.14 12.16
N PHE A 198 15.47 6.31 13.21
CA PHE A 198 14.89 4.97 13.26
C PHE A 198 13.99 4.82 14.47
N GLY A 199 12.85 4.14 14.29
CA GLY A 199 11.99 3.72 15.38
C GLY A 199 12.44 2.37 15.94
N VAL A 200 12.14 2.13 17.21
CA VAL A 200 12.34 0.87 17.94
C VAL A 200 10.97 0.36 18.35
N GLY A 201 10.56 -0.80 17.85
CA GLY A 201 9.17 -1.25 17.96
C GLY A 201 8.68 -1.41 19.39
N SER A 202 9.44 -2.08 20.26
CA SER A 202 9.08 -2.25 21.67
C SER A 202 9.01 -0.93 22.43
N GLY A 203 9.90 0.02 22.11
CA GLY A 203 9.87 1.37 22.68
C GLY A 203 8.67 2.18 22.21
N ILE A 204 8.30 2.06 20.92
CA ILE A 204 7.10 2.70 20.35
C ILE A 204 5.84 2.20 21.05
N ARG A 205 5.68 0.88 21.22
CA ARG A 205 4.54 0.31 21.94
C ARG A 205 4.48 0.81 23.38
N ALA A 206 5.58 0.69 24.12
CA ALA A 206 5.62 1.12 25.51
C ALA A 206 5.29 2.61 25.66
N TYR A 207 5.74 3.45 24.73
CA TYR A 207 5.40 4.87 24.73
C TYR A 207 3.91 5.07 24.46
N ALA A 208 3.32 4.44 23.45
CA ALA A 208 1.90 4.54 23.14
C ALA A 208 1.02 4.11 24.32
N GLU A 209 1.36 3.01 24.99
CA GLU A 209 0.70 2.56 26.22
C GLU A 209 0.79 3.62 27.34
N SER A 210 1.95 4.24 27.51
CA SER A 210 2.15 5.30 28.51
C SER A 210 1.32 6.55 28.24
N GLN A 211 0.97 6.81 26.98
CA GLN A 211 0.10 7.90 26.56
C GLN A 211 -1.40 7.55 26.66
N GLY A 212 -1.74 6.32 27.06
CA GLY A 212 -3.11 5.87 27.26
C GLY A 212 -3.81 5.42 25.97
N VAL A 213 -3.05 5.11 24.90
CA VAL A 213 -3.62 4.51 23.68
C VAL A 213 -4.23 3.15 24.03
N ALA A 214 -5.47 2.92 23.62
CA ALA A 214 -6.10 1.63 23.78
C ALA A 214 -5.37 0.57 22.92
N MET A 215 -4.81 -0.45 23.55
CA MET A 215 -4.03 -1.50 22.87
C MET A 215 -4.91 -2.65 22.36
N GLU A 216 -6.16 -2.68 22.72
CA GLU A 216 -7.13 -3.66 22.25
C GLU A 216 -8.14 -2.98 21.31
N LEU A 217 -8.32 -3.57 20.14
CA LEU A 217 -9.24 -3.13 19.12
C LEU A 217 -9.71 -4.34 18.32
N GLU A 218 -11.01 -4.57 18.31
CA GLU A 218 -11.63 -5.54 17.41
C GLU A 218 -12.07 -4.81 16.13
N ARG A 219 -11.45 -5.16 15.00
CA ARG A 219 -11.67 -4.50 13.73
C ARG A 219 -11.50 -5.45 12.55
N ASP A 220 -12.32 -5.25 11.53
CA ASP A 220 -12.10 -5.83 10.20
C ASP A 220 -11.08 -4.97 9.42
N TYR A 221 -9.95 -5.56 9.08
CA TYR A 221 -8.90 -4.91 8.30
C TYR A 221 -9.05 -5.12 6.78
N GLY A 222 -10.15 -5.72 6.32
CA GLY A 222 -10.51 -5.82 4.90
C GLY A 222 -9.77 -6.89 4.09
N PHE A 223 -8.72 -7.48 4.62
CA PHE A 223 -7.99 -8.57 3.95
C PHE A 223 -8.68 -9.91 4.18
N ARG A 224 -8.67 -10.77 3.17
CA ARG A 224 -9.17 -12.14 3.25
C ARG A 224 -8.10 -13.08 2.73
N PHE A 225 -7.90 -14.20 3.40
CA PHE A 225 -6.84 -15.15 3.09
C PHE A 225 -7.43 -16.51 2.73
N ALA A 226 -6.78 -17.20 1.79
CA ALA A 226 -7.14 -18.58 1.44
C ALA A 226 -6.98 -19.51 2.65
N GLU A 227 -7.91 -20.46 2.80
CA GLU A 227 -7.88 -21.40 3.95
C GLU A 227 -6.63 -22.26 3.98
N ASP A 228 -6.12 -22.65 2.81
CA ASP A 228 -4.87 -23.42 2.66
C ASP A 228 -3.61 -22.53 2.63
N GLY A 229 -3.77 -21.22 2.77
CA GLY A 229 -2.70 -20.23 2.69
C GLY A 229 -2.22 -19.94 1.25
N ASN A 230 -2.80 -20.58 0.23
CA ASN A 230 -2.41 -20.40 -1.16
C ASN A 230 -3.31 -19.39 -1.88
N GLY A 231 -2.81 -18.16 -2.03
CA GLY A 231 -3.51 -17.10 -2.75
C GLY A 231 -3.19 -17.02 -4.25
N THR A 232 -2.52 -18.01 -4.82
CA THR A 232 -2.17 -18.01 -6.25
C THR A 232 -3.42 -18.08 -7.12
N PRO A 233 -3.69 -17.08 -7.96
CA PRO A 233 -4.89 -17.08 -8.80
C PRO A 233 -4.87 -18.25 -9.80
N ALA A 234 -5.90 -19.12 -9.75
CA ALA A 234 -5.96 -20.30 -10.63
C ALA A 234 -5.92 -19.92 -12.11
N ASP A 235 -6.73 -18.92 -12.50
CA ASP A 235 -6.86 -18.42 -13.86
C ASP A 235 -5.99 -17.18 -14.15
N GLY A 236 -4.99 -16.91 -13.28
CA GLY A 236 -4.10 -15.77 -13.45
C GLY A 236 -3.16 -15.92 -14.65
N GLU A 237 -2.84 -14.80 -15.28
CA GLU A 237 -1.80 -14.73 -16.30
C GLU A 237 -0.41 -14.92 -15.65
N ALA A 238 0.52 -15.53 -16.37
CA ALA A 238 1.89 -15.69 -15.90
C ALA A 238 2.54 -14.31 -15.72
N ALA A 239 3.09 -14.06 -14.54
CA ALA A 239 3.63 -12.78 -14.12
C ALA A 239 4.86 -12.98 -13.22
N ASP A 240 5.89 -13.63 -13.77
CA ASP A 240 7.15 -13.81 -13.04
C ASP A 240 7.88 -12.49 -12.80
N LYS A 241 7.61 -11.49 -13.62
CA LYS A 241 7.99 -10.12 -13.36
C LYS A 241 6.81 -9.18 -13.54
N ILE A 242 6.64 -8.28 -12.59
CA ILE A 242 5.63 -7.22 -12.61
C ILE A 242 6.36 -5.91 -12.49
N SER A 243 5.94 -4.91 -13.26
CA SER A 243 6.53 -3.58 -13.20
C SER A 243 5.49 -2.50 -13.39
N TRP A 244 5.71 -1.36 -12.78
CA TRP A 244 4.93 -0.15 -13.02
C TRP A 244 5.79 1.09 -12.93
N THR A 245 5.34 2.13 -13.62
CA THR A 245 5.88 3.47 -13.44
C THR A 245 4.84 4.29 -12.70
N MET A 246 5.12 4.66 -11.46
CA MET A 246 4.30 5.67 -10.79
C MET A 246 4.44 6.98 -11.57
N VAL A 247 3.34 7.51 -12.06
CA VAL A 247 3.30 8.76 -12.81
C VAL A 247 2.44 9.76 -12.09
N TYR A 248 3.00 10.95 -11.85
CA TYR A 248 2.22 12.10 -11.46
C TYR A 248 2.79 13.36 -12.12
N LYS A 249 2.08 13.91 -13.09
CA LYS A 249 2.57 15.02 -13.94
C LYS A 249 3.88 14.65 -14.64
N GLN A 250 5.00 15.25 -14.23
CA GLN A 250 6.33 14.97 -14.79
C GLN A 250 7.16 14.02 -13.91
N ALA A 251 6.66 13.69 -12.72
CA ALA A 251 7.28 12.75 -11.81
C ALA A 251 7.15 11.32 -12.34
N LYS A 252 8.24 10.56 -12.30
CA LYS A 252 8.26 9.15 -12.68
C LYS A 252 9.14 8.38 -11.72
N LYS A 253 8.63 7.25 -11.23
CA LYS A 253 9.40 6.28 -10.46
C LYS A 253 9.07 4.89 -10.96
N ASP A 254 10.07 4.18 -11.44
CA ASP A 254 9.95 2.79 -11.86
C ASP A 254 10.16 1.87 -10.66
N THR A 255 9.29 0.88 -10.57
CA THR A 255 9.33 -0.19 -9.56
C THR A 255 9.05 -1.50 -10.26
N SER A 256 9.72 -2.57 -9.86
CA SER A 256 9.41 -3.92 -10.33
C SER A 256 9.55 -4.95 -9.22
N PHE A 257 8.86 -6.06 -9.41
CA PHE A 257 8.91 -7.24 -8.56
C PHE A 257 9.21 -8.46 -9.44
N VAL A 258 10.16 -9.29 -9.00
CA VAL A 258 10.52 -10.52 -9.69
C VAL A 258 10.18 -11.69 -8.78
N TYR A 259 9.37 -12.62 -9.28
CA TYR A 259 8.98 -13.81 -8.53
C TYR A 259 10.17 -14.75 -8.34
N ASN A 260 10.45 -15.07 -7.11
CA ASN A 260 11.44 -16.06 -6.72
C ASN A 260 10.70 -17.32 -6.23
N ALA A 261 10.72 -18.37 -7.03
CA ALA A 261 10.00 -19.60 -6.75
C ALA A 261 10.53 -20.37 -5.52
N GLU A 262 11.81 -20.20 -5.16
CA GLU A 262 12.38 -20.83 -3.97
C GLU A 262 11.86 -20.17 -2.68
N LEU A 263 11.67 -18.86 -2.71
CA LEU A 263 11.10 -18.08 -1.60
C LEU A 263 9.57 -18.10 -1.60
N GLY A 264 8.94 -18.43 -2.73
CA GLY A 264 7.49 -18.26 -2.93
C GLY A 264 7.04 -16.79 -2.90
N LYS A 265 7.92 -15.84 -3.19
CA LYS A 265 7.71 -14.41 -3.03
C LYS A 265 8.20 -13.60 -4.22
N TYR A 266 7.66 -12.40 -4.35
CA TYR A 266 8.12 -11.37 -5.27
C TYR A 266 9.21 -10.53 -4.61
N VAL A 267 10.41 -10.52 -5.16
CA VAL A 267 11.54 -9.70 -4.70
C VAL A 267 11.40 -8.28 -5.23
N TRP A 268 11.44 -7.31 -4.35
CA TRP A 268 11.32 -5.90 -4.70
C TRP A 268 12.57 -5.37 -5.38
N ASN A 269 12.38 -4.71 -6.53
CA ASN A 269 13.43 -4.08 -7.31
C ASN A 269 13.09 -2.62 -7.60
N GLN A 270 13.98 -1.72 -7.26
CA GLN A 270 13.88 -0.30 -7.59
C GLN A 270 15.27 0.33 -7.69
N TYR A 271 15.36 1.46 -8.39
CA TYR A 271 16.65 2.14 -8.60
C TYR A 271 17.73 1.24 -9.20
N GLY A 272 17.33 0.23 -10.00
CA GLY A 272 18.24 -0.71 -10.65
C GLY A 272 18.86 -1.77 -9.73
N LYS A 273 18.25 -2.03 -8.56
CA LYS A 273 18.75 -2.98 -7.56
C LYS A 273 17.62 -3.79 -6.95
N GLU A 274 17.93 -5.03 -6.56
CA GLU A 274 17.13 -5.75 -5.57
C GLU A 274 17.19 -5.03 -4.23
N MET A 275 16.05 -4.90 -3.57
CA MET A 275 16.00 -4.29 -2.25
C MET A 275 16.37 -5.32 -1.19
N ARG A 276 17.19 -4.87 -0.24
CA ARG A 276 17.62 -5.66 0.91
C ARG A 276 17.56 -4.81 2.16
N ASP A 277 17.22 -5.43 3.26
CA ASP A 277 17.33 -4.79 4.57
C ASP A 277 18.79 -4.50 4.90
N GLN A 278 19.08 -3.31 5.41
CA GLN A 278 20.44 -2.86 5.66
C GLN A 278 21.13 -3.60 6.81
N ILE A 279 20.36 -4.07 7.80
CA ILE A 279 20.90 -4.71 9.01
C ILE A 279 21.05 -6.22 8.79
N THR A 280 20.02 -6.86 8.23
CA THR A 280 19.96 -8.33 8.09
C THR A 280 20.50 -8.83 6.75
N ASP A 281 20.64 -7.96 5.75
CA ASP A 281 20.91 -8.30 4.34
C ASP A 281 19.87 -9.24 3.70
N GLU A 282 18.73 -9.43 4.33
CA GLU A 282 17.63 -10.21 3.78
C GLU A 282 16.95 -9.46 2.63
N LEU A 283 16.45 -10.20 1.65
CA LEU A 283 15.69 -9.62 0.54
C LEU A 283 14.38 -9.00 1.06
N GLU A 284 14.06 -7.80 0.59
CA GLU A 284 12.73 -7.25 0.75
C GLU A 284 11.81 -7.92 -0.27
N ALA A 285 11.07 -8.93 0.18
CA ALA A 285 10.24 -9.78 -0.66
C ALA A 285 8.84 -9.95 -0.05
N PHE A 286 7.84 -9.97 -0.91
CA PHE A 286 6.43 -9.99 -0.54
C PHE A 286 5.72 -11.18 -1.17
N THR A 287 4.85 -11.83 -0.37
CA THR A 287 4.02 -12.93 -0.86
C THR A 287 2.95 -12.42 -1.82
N ASN A 288 2.34 -11.28 -1.47
CA ASN A 288 1.26 -10.67 -2.22
C ASN A 288 1.71 -9.29 -2.73
N VAL A 289 1.42 -8.98 -3.99
CA VAL A 289 1.62 -7.66 -4.58
C VAL A 289 0.28 -7.16 -5.13
N ILE A 290 -0.15 -6.00 -4.65
CA ILE A 290 -1.36 -5.31 -5.12
C ILE A 290 -0.92 -3.99 -5.76
N ILE A 291 -1.42 -3.73 -6.96
CA ILE A 291 -1.33 -2.43 -7.62
C ILE A 291 -2.71 -1.80 -7.61
N MET A 292 -2.89 -0.78 -6.79
CA MET A 292 -4.16 -0.12 -6.51
C MET A 292 -4.21 1.20 -7.26
N GLN A 293 -5.08 1.31 -8.28
CA GLN A 293 -5.26 2.53 -9.05
C GLN A 293 -6.28 3.43 -8.31
N ALA A 294 -5.85 4.60 -7.89
CA ALA A 294 -6.67 5.58 -7.18
C ALA A 294 -6.62 6.95 -7.83
N ASN A 295 -7.70 7.72 -7.72
CA ASN A 295 -7.73 9.11 -8.15
C ASN A 295 -6.89 9.94 -7.19
N ILE A 296 -5.72 10.39 -7.66
CA ILE A 296 -4.81 11.22 -6.86
C ILE A 296 -5.03 12.68 -7.21
N THR A 297 -5.36 13.46 -6.21
CA THR A 297 -5.56 14.91 -6.30
C THR A 297 -4.47 15.64 -5.52
N ASN A 298 -4.50 16.99 -5.55
CA ASN A 298 -3.60 17.81 -4.76
C ASN A 298 -4.40 18.65 -3.77
N ASN A 299 -3.92 18.65 -2.55
CA ASN A 299 -4.22 19.67 -1.56
C ASN A 299 -2.95 20.53 -1.39
N GLY A 300 -2.93 21.72 -1.99
CA GLY A 300 -1.71 22.51 -2.06
C GLY A 300 -0.58 21.80 -2.84
N ILE A 301 0.53 21.52 -2.17
CA ILE A 301 1.69 20.79 -2.73
C ILE A 301 1.68 19.30 -2.39
N TYR A 302 0.75 18.84 -1.54
CA TYR A 302 0.66 17.46 -1.10
C TYR A 302 -0.37 16.69 -1.89
N HIS A 303 -0.17 15.39 -2.00
CA HIS A 303 -1.13 14.50 -2.63
C HIS A 303 -2.17 14.04 -1.62
N ALA A 304 -3.39 13.89 -2.10
CA ALA A 304 -4.51 13.22 -1.46
C ALA A 304 -5.06 12.18 -2.43
N ALA A 305 -5.58 11.07 -1.94
CA ALA A 305 -6.23 10.05 -2.74
C ALA A 305 -7.72 9.98 -2.37
N ASP A 306 -8.57 9.84 -3.38
CA ASP A 306 -9.98 9.56 -3.16
C ASP A 306 -10.16 8.06 -2.97
N PHE A 307 -10.07 7.60 -1.73
CA PHE A 307 -10.20 6.19 -1.40
C PHE A 307 -11.66 5.72 -1.35
N VAL A 308 -12.61 6.60 -1.02
CA VAL A 308 -14.02 6.25 -0.95
C VAL A 308 -14.62 5.98 -2.33
N ALA A 309 -14.05 6.56 -3.38
CA ALA A 309 -14.46 6.28 -4.76
C ALA A 309 -14.19 4.83 -5.19
N GLY A 310 -13.28 4.12 -4.52
CA GLY A 310 -12.82 2.81 -4.97
C GLY A 310 -12.07 2.85 -6.30
N GLY A 311 -11.76 1.69 -6.87
CA GLY A 311 -11.07 1.66 -8.15
C GLY A 311 -10.72 0.26 -8.66
N LEU A 312 -9.94 0.25 -9.74
CA LEU A 312 -9.40 -0.96 -10.33
C LEU A 312 -7.99 -1.21 -9.80
N GLY A 313 -7.49 -2.41 -10.03
CA GLY A 313 -6.14 -2.78 -9.65
C GLY A 313 -5.73 -4.14 -10.19
N TYR A 314 -4.60 -4.61 -9.71
CA TYR A 314 -4.08 -5.93 -10.02
C TYR A 314 -3.59 -6.58 -8.74
N TYR A 315 -3.76 -7.88 -8.66
CA TYR A 315 -3.23 -8.72 -7.60
C TYR A 315 -2.31 -9.79 -8.18
N ALA A 316 -1.16 -9.96 -7.57
CA ALA A 316 -0.21 -10.98 -7.94
C ALA A 316 0.26 -11.80 -6.74
N ASN A 317 0.32 -13.11 -6.95
CA ASN A 317 0.82 -14.11 -6.02
C ASN A 317 1.26 -15.36 -6.80
N GLY A 318 2.32 -16.04 -6.35
CA GLY A 318 2.75 -17.32 -6.90
C GLY A 318 3.16 -17.28 -8.38
N GLY A 319 3.69 -16.16 -8.87
CA GLY A 319 4.07 -16.00 -10.28
C GLY A 319 2.90 -15.75 -11.22
N LYS A 320 1.71 -15.45 -10.70
CA LYS A 320 0.51 -15.17 -11.48
C LYS A 320 -0.14 -13.86 -11.09
N LEU A 321 -0.89 -13.24 -12.02
CA LEU A 321 -1.56 -11.96 -11.84
C LEU A 321 -2.99 -12.01 -12.37
N ILE A 322 -3.91 -11.34 -11.65
CA ILE A 322 -5.29 -11.08 -12.09
C ILE A 322 -5.65 -9.61 -11.91
N PRO A 323 -6.56 -9.07 -12.73
CA PRO A 323 -7.20 -7.80 -12.43
C PRO A 323 -8.15 -7.94 -11.24
N ILE A 324 -8.26 -6.89 -10.43
CA ILE A 324 -9.12 -6.81 -9.25
C ILE A 324 -9.88 -5.49 -9.20
N VAL A 325 -10.87 -5.44 -8.33
CA VAL A 325 -11.55 -4.22 -7.90
C VAL A 325 -11.26 -4.01 -6.42
N TRP A 326 -11.06 -2.76 -6.02
CA TRP A 326 -10.99 -2.43 -4.62
C TRP A 326 -12.06 -1.40 -4.27
N ALA A 327 -12.53 -1.41 -3.03
CA ALA A 327 -13.57 -0.52 -2.54
C ALA A 327 -13.32 -0.12 -1.09
N CYS A 328 -13.90 1.00 -0.70
CA CYS A 328 -13.93 1.51 0.64
C CYS A 328 -15.34 2.09 0.88
N ASP A 329 -15.98 1.78 2.01
CA ASP A 329 -17.35 2.21 2.24
C ASP A 329 -17.43 3.67 2.68
N ASP A 330 -16.50 4.08 3.52
CA ASP A 330 -16.37 5.43 4.07
C ASP A 330 -14.92 5.68 4.56
N GLU A 331 -14.69 6.83 5.17
CA GLU A 331 -13.36 7.24 5.65
C GLU A 331 -12.87 6.42 6.86
N ASP A 332 -13.75 5.69 7.56
CA ASP A 332 -13.41 4.86 8.72
C ASP A 332 -13.33 3.36 8.38
N SER A 333 -13.65 2.99 7.14
CA SER A 333 -13.67 1.59 6.69
C SER A 333 -12.36 1.21 6.02
N ALA A 334 -11.86 -0.01 6.31
CA ALA A 334 -10.68 -0.57 5.64
C ALA A 334 -10.94 -0.86 4.15
N PHE A 335 -9.88 -0.88 3.35
CA PHE A 335 -9.98 -1.24 1.93
C PHE A 335 -10.35 -2.71 1.78
N ARG A 336 -11.29 -3.00 0.89
CA ARG A 336 -11.67 -4.35 0.50
C ARG A 336 -11.22 -4.63 -0.92
N PHE A 337 -10.67 -5.80 -1.12
CA PHE A 337 -10.20 -6.27 -2.43
C PHE A 337 -11.11 -7.40 -2.91
N MET A 338 -11.49 -7.34 -4.18
CA MET A 338 -12.44 -8.25 -4.81
C MET A 338 -11.95 -8.65 -6.19
N THR A 339 -12.32 -9.83 -6.63
CA THR A 339 -12.18 -10.25 -8.02
C THR A 339 -13.19 -9.51 -8.90
N ASN A 340 -13.04 -9.59 -10.24
CA ASN A 340 -13.94 -8.88 -11.17
C ASN A 340 -15.41 -9.36 -11.12
N ASP A 341 -15.68 -10.52 -10.56
CA ASP A 341 -17.01 -11.05 -10.31
C ASP A 341 -17.53 -10.73 -8.90
N ALA A 342 -16.91 -9.74 -8.25
CA ALA A 342 -17.27 -9.21 -6.94
C ALA A 342 -17.20 -10.23 -5.78
N GLN A 343 -16.39 -11.29 -5.93
CA GLN A 343 -16.07 -12.17 -4.82
C GLN A 343 -14.89 -11.61 -4.02
N PRO A 344 -14.84 -11.83 -2.69
CA PRO A 344 -13.67 -11.45 -1.90
C PRO A 344 -12.38 -12.03 -2.50
N LEU A 345 -11.34 -11.19 -2.64
CA LEU A 345 -10.02 -11.66 -3.04
C LEU A 345 -9.42 -12.50 -1.92
N LEU A 346 -9.16 -13.78 -2.18
CA LEU A 346 -8.48 -14.66 -1.25
C LEU A 346 -6.97 -14.59 -1.49
N MET A 347 -6.26 -13.96 -0.56
CA MET A 347 -4.83 -13.71 -0.64
C MET A 347 -4.01 -14.89 -0.09
N GLY A 348 -2.76 -14.98 -0.47
CA GLY A 348 -1.82 -15.94 0.12
C GLY A 348 -1.35 -15.52 1.51
N GLU A 349 -1.11 -16.52 2.37
CA GLU A 349 -0.52 -16.31 3.68
C GLU A 349 0.89 -15.70 3.54
N GLY A 350 1.08 -14.50 4.08
CA GLY A 350 2.34 -13.76 4.05
C GLY A 350 2.14 -12.25 3.92
N ASN A 351 3.26 -11.55 3.87
CA ASN A 351 3.28 -10.09 3.78
C ASN A 351 2.79 -9.58 2.41
N THR A 352 2.25 -8.36 2.43
CA THR A 352 1.64 -7.73 1.25
C THR A 352 2.30 -6.39 0.93
N TYR A 353 2.58 -6.15 -0.34
CA TYR A 353 2.95 -4.83 -0.86
C TYR A 353 1.80 -4.24 -1.66
N ILE A 354 1.45 -2.98 -1.38
CA ILE A 354 0.39 -2.23 -2.07
C ILE A 354 0.99 -0.97 -2.69
N ALA A 355 1.03 -0.91 -4.01
CA ALA A 355 1.37 0.31 -4.73
C ALA A 355 0.10 1.11 -5.00
N ILE A 356 0.02 2.35 -4.49
CA ILE A 356 -1.07 3.28 -4.79
C ILE A 356 -0.62 4.19 -5.93
N VAL A 357 -1.20 4.00 -7.11
CA VAL A 357 -0.80 4.64 -8.35
C VAL A 357 -1.98 5.36 -9.02
N THR A 358 -1.69 6.30 -9.92
CA THR A 358 -2.76 6.91 -10.73
C THR A 358 -3.26 5.94 -11.80
N PRO A 359 -4.50 6.09 -12.30
CA PRO A 359 -5.01 5.26 -13.41
C PRO A 359 -4.17 5.32 -14.70
N GLU A 360 -3.41 6.41 -14.89
CA GLU A 360 -2.54 6.58 -16.06
C GLU A 360 -1.16 5.92 -15.89
N SER A 361 -0.85 5.40 -14.71
CA SER A 361 0.43 4.75 -14.46
C SER A 361 0.57 3.48 -15.31
N PRO A 362 1.60 3.38 -16.18
CA PRO A 362 1.84 2.17 -16.95
C PRO A 362 2.13 0.98 -16.04
N ILE A 363 1.46 -0.13 -16.29
CA ILE A 363 1.64 -1.41 -15.58
C ILE A 363 1.93 -2.47 -16.63
N ALA A 364 2.93 -3.32 -16.37
CA ALA A 364 3.31 -4.42 -17.25
C ALA A 364 3.70 -5.65 -16.44
N TRP A 365 3.48 -6.83 -17.03
CA TRP A 365 3.94 -8.10 -16.47
C TRP A 365 4.39 -9.02 -17.60
N GLU A 366 5.28 -9.94 -17.24
CA GLU A 366 5.87 -10.90 -18.18
C GLU A 366 6.11 -12.24 -17.47
N ALA A 367 5.94 -13.34 -18.22
CA ALA A 367 6.36 -14.67 -17.80
C ALA A 367 7.89 -14.78 -17.80
N ALA A 368 8.44 -15.73 -17.04
CA ALA A 368 9.86 -16.06 -17.11
C ALA A 368 10.23 -16.48 -18.53
N GLU A 369 11.39 -16.02 -19.01
CA GLU A 369 11.96 -16.54 -20.25
C GLU A 369 12.25 -18.03 -20.08
N VAL A 370 11.64 -18.88 -20.91
CA VAL A 370 11.98 -20.29 -20.96
C VAL A 370 13.36 -20.37 -21.63
N SER A 371 14.41 -20.58 -20.81
CA SER A 371 15.73 -20.90 -21.35
C SER A 371 15.65 -22.25 -22.07
N GLU A 372 15.76 -22.25 -23.41
CA GLU A 372 15.88 -23.45 -24.23
C GLU A 372 17.18 -24.23 -23.92
#